data_4bd2bf51338505fa1fa430a232463190
#
_entry.id   4bd2bf51338505fa1fa430a232463190
#
_cell.length_a   1.000
_cell.length_b   1.000
_cell.length_c   1.000
_cell.angle_alpha   90.00
_cell.angle_beta   90.00
_cell.angle_gamma   90.00
#
_symmetry.space_group_name_H-M   'P 1'
#
loop_
_entity.id
_entity.type
_entity.pdbx_description
1 polymer ?
#
loop_
_entity_poly.entity_id
_entity_poly.type
_entity_poly.pdbx_seq_one_letter_code
_entity_poly.pdbx_strand_id
1 'polypeptide(L)'
;MFMIEFKKNILILATITIASQFVIAQEGLPIYSDYLTDNYYLLHPSMAGISNCNKIRLTGRQQWFGDEDAPSLQTMSVNGRIGETSSGVGAIFFNDKNGYHSQTGAYLTYAHHLMFSRNTIDLNMLSFGLSAGLIQYKLDETAFREFDPIIAGIEQSASDFNVDFGFSYHFIDFYAHATIKNILANNGVNINEQSVSYDNLRTYIFSAGNVFSKFG
;
A
#
# COMPACT_ATOMS: atom_id res chain seq x y z
N MET A 1 -19.04 16.64 -40.16
CA MET A 1 -19.10 15.54 -39.18
C MET A 1 -17.75 14.79 -39.08
N PHE A 2 -17.18 14.30 -40.17
CA PHE A 2 -15.90 13.57 -40.22
C PHE A 2 -14.70 14.34 -39.64
N MET A 3 -14.60 15.63 -39.86
CA MET A 3 -13.50 16.48 -39.39
C MET A 3 -13.51 16.74 -37.87
N ILE A 4 -14.66 16.66 -37.23
CA ILE A 4 -14.81 16.81 -35.77
C ILE A 4 -14.37 15.53 -35.07
N GLU A 5 -14.75 14.37 -35.57
CA GLU A 5 -14.32 13.06 -35.08
C GLU A 5 -12.80 12.88 -35.22
N PHE A 6 -12.23 13.30 -36.33
CA PHE A 6 -10.78 13.24 -36.55
C PHE A 6 -9.98 14.12 -35.57
N LYS A 7 -10.45 15.34 -35.29
CA LYS A 7 -9.84 16.23 -34.29
C LYS A 7 -9.94 15.65 -32.88
N LYS A 8 -11.08 15.04 -32.53
CA LYS A 8 -11.29 14.37 -31.22
C LYS A 8 -10.32 13.21 -31.04
N ASN A 9 -10.15 12.37 -32.06
CA ASN A 9 -9.23 11.24 -32.01
C ASN A 9 -7.75 11.67 -31.88
N ILE A 10 -7.36 12.74 -32.58
CA ILE A 10 -6.02 13.34 -32.43
C ILE A 10 -5.82 13.89 -31.03
N LEU A 11 -6.81 14.55 -30.43
CA LEU A 11 -6.73 15.07 -29.07
C LEU A 11 -6.57 13.95 -28.06
N ILE A 12 -7.33 12.87 -28.19
CA ILE A 12 -7.23 11.68 -27.33
C ILE A 12 -5.85 11.05 -27.46
N LEU A 13 -5.35 10.87 -28.68
CA LEU A 13 -4.03 10.30 -28.92
C LEU A 13 -2.92 11.18 -28.35
N ALA A 14 -3.00 12.49 -28.51
CA ALA A 14 -2.05 13.44 -27.93
C ALA A 14 -2.08 13.40 -26.40
N THR A 15 -3.25 13.31 -25.77
CA THR A 15 -3.39 13.20 -24.31
C THR A 15 -2.76 11.91 -23.79
N ILE A 16 -2.98 10.78 -24.47
CA ILE A 16 -2.38 9.49 -24.11
C ILE A 16 -0.85 9.55 -24.22
N THR A 17 -0.33 10.16 -25.30
CA THR A 17 1.12 10.27 -25.54
C THR A 17 1.79 11.19 -24.51
N ILE A 18 1.14 12.27 -24.09
CA ILE A 18 1.65 13.16 -23.04
C ILE A 18 1.64 12.46 -21.66
N ALA A 19 0.57 11.71 -21.36
CA ALA A 19 0.44 10.97 -20.11
C ALA A 19 1.55 9.90 -19.94
N SER A 20 2.00 9.27 -21.03
CA SER A 20 3.05 8.25 -21.01
C SER A 20 4.46 8.79 -20.69
N GLN A 21 4.69 10.11 -20.80
CA GLN A 21 6.00 10.72 -20.49
C GLN A 21 6.29 10.87 -18.99
N PHE A 22 5.26 10.72 -18.13
CA PHE A 22 5.38 10.84 -16.68
C PHE A 22 5.45 9.50 -15.95
N VAL A 23 5.60 8.39 -16.68
CA VAL A 23 5.74 7.07 -16.07
C VAL A 23 7.19 6.89 -15.61
N ILE A 24 7.44 7.24 -14.35
CA ILE A 24 8.66 6.84 -13.64
C ILE A 24 8.33 5.46 -13.04
N ALA A 25 9.01 4.42 -13.52
CA ALA A 25 8.88 3.08 -12.93
C ALA A 25 9.52 3.12 -11.54
N GLN A 26 8.69 3.17 -10.49
CA GLN A 26 9.10 3.02 -9.10
C GLN A 26 8.71 1.63 -8.63
N GLU A 27 9.52 1.02 -7.79
CA GLU A 27 9.10 -0.12 -6.97
C GLU A 27 7.97 0.35 -6.06
N GLY A 28 6.72 0.15 -6.51
CA GLY A 28 5.69 1.05 -6.05
C GLY A 28 4.74 0.49 -5.02
N LEU A 29 4.53 -0.82 -4.95
CA LEU A 29 3.52 -1.36 -4.04
C LEU A 29 4.17 -1.96 -2.79
N PRO A 30 3.59 -1.71 -1.61
CA PRO A 30 4.03 -2.41 -0.41
C PRO A 30 4.00 -3.93 -0.61
N ILE A 31 5.02 -4.62 -0.15
CA ILE A 31 5.17 -6.08 -0.26
C ILE A 31 3.98 -6.87 0.30
N TYR A 32 3.28 -6.29 1.29
CA TYR A 32 2.10 -6.88 1.93
C TYR A 32 0.79 -6.65 1.17
N SER A 33 0.84 -6.08 -0.03
CA SER A 33 -0.35 -5.69 -0.80
C SER A 33 -0.95 -6.80 -1.68
N ASP A 34 -0.55 -8.04 -1.49
CA ASP A 34 -1.16 -9.18 -2.15
C ASP A 34 -2.64 -9.34 -1.77
N TYR A 35 -3.46 -9.82 -2.70
CA TYR A 35 -4.93 -10.00 -2.55
C TYR A 35 -5.70 -8.69 -2.33
N LEU A 36 -5.35 -7.66 -3.08
CA LEU A 36 -5.93 -6.32 -2.98
C LEU A 36 -7.45 -6.27 -3.17
N THR A 37 -8.00 -7.11 -4.02
CA THR A 37 -9.45 -7.16 -4.29
C THR A 37 -10.28 -7.42 -3.05
N ASP A 38 -9.70 -8.10 -2.06
CA ASP A 38 -10.37 -8.45 -0.82
C ASP A 38 -10.00 -7.51 0.34
N ASN A 39 -8.86 -6.83 0.25
CA ASN A 39 -8.32 -6.06 1.37
C ASN A 39 -7.73 -4.71 0.97
N TYR A 40 -8.57 -3.82 0.45
CA TYR A 40 -8.18 -2.45 0.13
C TYR A 40 -7.57 -1.68 1.31
N TYR A 41 -7.85 -2.11 2.55
CA TYR A 41 -7.28 -1.51 3.75
C TYR A 41 -5.74 -1.59 3.79
N LEU A 42 -5.14 -2.60 3.20
CA LEU A 42 -3.67 -2.71 3.13
C LEU A 42 -3.02 -1.55 2.35
N LEU A 43 -3.73 -0.99 1.38
CA LEU A 43 -3.24 0.14 0.57
C LEU A 43 -3.78 1.49 1.02
N HIS A 44 -5.06 1.51 1.44
CA HIS A 44 -5.80 2.74 1.68
C HIS A 44 -6.21 2.83 3.15
N PRO A 45 -5.51 3.63 3.98
CA PRO A 45 -5.84 3.83 5.39
C PRO A 45 -7.28 4.29 5.61
N SER A 46 -7.85 5.04 4.66
CA SER A 46 -9.24 5.50 4.68
C SER A 46 -10.28 4.38 4.66
N MET A 47 -9.86 3.14 4.37
CA MET A 47 -10.73 1.96 4.35
C MET A 47 -10.85 1.26 5.72
N ALA A 48 -10.12 1.68 6.73
CA ALA A 48 -10.18 1.09 8.07
C ALA A 48 -11.58 1.31 8.67
N GLY A 49 -12.27 0.22 9.06
CA GLY A 49 -13.59 0.29 9.69
C GLY A 49 -14.73 0.75 8.77
N ILE A 50 -14.54 0.76 7.44
CA ILE A 50 -15.61 1.13 6.49
C ILE A 50 -16.79 0.16 6.52
N SER A 51 -16.55 -1.10 6.86
CA SER A 51 -17.56 -2.12 7.00
C SER A 51 -18.23 -2.06 8.40
N ASN A 52 -19.46 -2.53 8.49
CA ASN A 52 -20.18 -2.62 9.76
C ASN A 52 -19.73 -3.80 10.64
N CYS A 53 -18.67 -4.51 10.28
CA CYS A 53 -18.12 -5.62 11.03
C CYS A 53 -16.62 -5.47 11.22
N ASN A 54 -16.11 -6.02 12.31
CA ASN A 54 -14.67 -6.16 12.51
C ASN A 54 -14.14 -7.23 11.57
N LYS A 55 -13.03 -6.94 10.92
CA LYS A 55 -12.37 -7.82 9.96
C LYS A 55 -10.98 -8.18 10.44
N ILE A 56 -10.68 -9.46 10.44
CA ILE A 56 -9.33 -10.00 10.66
C ILE A 56 -8.97 -10.78 9.42
N ARG A 57 -7.81 -10.51 8.84
CA ARG A 57 -7.29 -11.23 7.69
C ARG A 57 -5.86 -11.64 7.95
N LEU A 58 -5.57 -12.89 7.64
CA LEU A 58 -4.24 -13.48 7.69
C LEU A 58 -3.90 -13.95 6.28
N THR A 59 -2.75 -13.55 5.80
CA THR A 59 -2.23 -14.00 4.50
C THR A 59 -0.83 -14.57 4.70
N GLY A 60 -0.59 -15.75 4.17
CA GLY A 60 0.72 -16.38 4.13
C GLY A 60 1.05 -16.77 2.70
N ARG A 61 2.22 -16.38 2.22
CA ARG A 61 2.77 -16.80 0.94
C ARG A 61 4.15 -17.36 1.16
N GLN A 62 4.42 -18.52 0.57
CA GLN A 62 5.76 -19.10 0.51
C GLN A 62 5.99 -19.60 -0.91
N GLN A 63 7.14 -19.29 -1.47
CA GLN A 63 7.55 -19.74 -2.80
C GLN A 63 8.71 -20.70 -2.64
N TRP A 64 8.94 -21.59 -3.65
CA TRP A 64 10.10 -22.51 -3.72
C TRP A 64 10.28 -23.35 -2.46
N PHE A 65 9.29 -24.20 -2.16
CA PHE A 65 9.35 -25.11 -1.01
C PHE A 65 10.61 -25.99 -1.05
N GLY A 66 11.33 -26.02 0.08
CA GLY A 66 12.57 -26.81 0.23
C GLY A 66 13.86 -26.00 0.13
N ASP A 67 13.78 -24.70 -0.16
CA ASP A 67 14.88 -23.77 -0.11
C ASP A 67 14.80 -22.90 1.16
N GLU A 68 15.89 -22.79 1.92
CA GLU A 68 15.92 -22.02 3.19
C GLU A 68 15.83 -20.50 2.96
N ASP A 69 16.30 -20.04 1.79
CA ASP A 69 16.29 -18.64 1.42
C ASP A 69 15.10 -18.25 0.53
N ALA A 70 14.12 -19.15 0.42
CA ALA A 70 12.93 -18.94 -0.38
C ALA A 70 12.10 -17.74 0.10
N PRO A 71 11.52 -16.95 -0.82
CA PRO A 71 10.66 -15.83 -0.46
C PRO A 71 9.45 -16.27 0.35
N SER A 72 9.22 -15.61 1.47
CA SER A 72 8.05 -15.82 2.32
C SER A 72 7.46 -14.50 2.80
N LEU A 73 6.14 -14.35 2.71
CA LEU A 73 5.42 -13.19 3.19
C LEU A 73 4.31 -13.64 4.14
N GLN A 74 4.24 -13.00 5.28
CA GLN A 74 3.17 -13.17 6.25
C GLN A 74 2.57 -11.80 6.55
N THR A 75 1.25 -11.68 6.44
CA THR A 75 0.55 -10.43 6.71
C THR A 75 -0.66 -10.70 7.57
N MET A 76 -0.83 -9.89 8.61
CA MET A 76 -2.03 -9.84 9.44
C MET A 76 -2.61 -8.44 9.38
N SER A 77 -3.88 -8.32 9.08
CA SER A 77 -4.59 -7.05 9.17
C SER A 77 -5.86 -7.21 10.01
N VAL A 78 -6.08 -6.24 10.88
CA VAL A 78 -7.28 -6.15 11.72
C VAL A 78 -7.84 -4.75 11.55
N ASN A 79 -9.13 -4.62 11.27
CA ASN A 79 -9.77 -3.31 11.25
C ASN A 79 -11.25 -3.43 11.64
N GLY A 80 -11.79 -2.36 12.20
CA GLY A 80 -13.17 -2.30 12.62
C GLY A 80 -13.61 -0.89 12.96
N ARG A 81 -14.93 -0.73 13.10
CA ARG A 81 -15.53 0.54 13.50
C ARG A 81 -15.50 0.68 15.03
N ILE A 82 -15.33 1.88 15.52
CA ILE A 82 -15.36 2.20 16.95
C ILE A 82 -16.84 2.35 17.36
N GLY A 83 -17.44 1.27 17.89
CA GLY A 83 -18.84 1.26 18.27
C GLY A 83 -19.75 1.66 17.11
N GLU A 84 -20.74 2.52 17.39
CA GLU A 84 -21.65 3.05 16.38
C GLU A 84 -21.19 4.40 15.78
N THR A 85 -19.91 4.77 15.98
CA THR A 85 -19.36 6.03 15.48
C THR A 85 -19.05 5.96 13.99
N SER A 86 -18.83 7.11 13.38
CA SER A 86 -18.31 7.21 12.00
C SER A 86 -16.81 7.04 11.92
N SER A 87 -16.16 6.50 12.96
CA SER A 87 -14.71 6.32 13.02
C SER A 87 -14.32 4.86 13.03
N GLY A 88 -13.24 4.53 12.36
CA GLY A 88 -12.65 3.21 12.31
C GLY A 88 -11.20 3.21 12.79
N VAL A 89 -10.77 2.07 13.27
CA VAL A 89 -9.37 1.81 13.64
C VAL A 89 -8.91 0.52 12.98
N GLY A 90 -7.62 0.41 12.81
CA GLY A 90 -7.03 -0.81 12.29
C GLY A 90 -5.56 -0.95 12.64
N ALA A 91 -5.06 -2.15 12.45
CA ALA A 91 -3.65 -2.48 12.57
C ALA A 91 -3.24 -3.43 11.43
N ILE A 92 -2.01 -3.27 10.97
CA ILE A 92 -1.37 -4.12 9.98
C ILE A 92 -0.04 -4.58 10.56
N PHE A 93 0.24 -5.87 10.48
CA PHE A 93 1.53 -6.46 10.78
C PHE A 93 1.98 -7.26 9.57
N PHE A 94 3.23 -7.16 9.21
CA PHE A 94 3.78 -7.97 8.13
C PHE A 94 5.22 -8.36 8.42
N ASN A 95 5.60 -9.50 7.87
CA ASN A 95 6.96 -10.00 7.87
C ASN A 95 7.23 -10.60 6.49
N ASP A 96 8.19 -10.04 5.80
CA ASP A 96 8.66 -10.49 4.50
C ASP A 96 10.12 -10.91 4.59
N LYS A 97 10.42 -12.08 4.02
CA LYS A 97 11.78 -12.57 3.83
C LYS A 97 11.97 -12.87 2.35
N ASN A 98 13.05 -12.38 1.76
CA ASN A 98 13.41 -12.65 0.38
C ASN A 98 14.93 -12.81 0.28
N GLY A 99 15.39 -14.05 0.35
CA GLY A 99 16.80 -14.37 0.46
C GLY A 99 17.41 -13.79 1.74
N TYR A 100 18.45 -12.99 1.59
CA TYR A 100 19.16 -12.30 2.69
C TYR A 100 18.48 -11.01 3.15
N HIS A 101 17.48 -10.52 2.41
CA HIS A 101 16.70 -9.36 2.79
C HIS A 101 15.48 -9.77 3.60
N SER A 102 15.21 -9.06 4.69
CA SER A 102 13.96 -9.19 5.42
C SER A 102 13.40 -7.82 5.81
N GLN A 103 12.10 -7.74 5.83
CA GLN A 103 11.37 -6.53 6.19
C GLN A 103 10.22 -6.89 7.12
N THR A 104 10.21 -6.31 8.31
CA THR A 104 9.14 -6.50 9.28
C THR A 104 8.55 -5.16 9.64
N GLY A 105 7.23 -5.07 9.72
CA GLY A 105 6.59 -3.79 10.02
C GLY A 105 5.26 -3.93 10.72
N ALA A 106 4.87 -2.83 11.37
CA ALA A 106 3.59 -2.68 12.02
C ALA A 106 3.05 -1.27 11.79
N TYR A 107 1.77 -1.17 11.45
CA TYR A 107 1.05 0.09 11.28
C TYR A 107 -0.19 0.13 12.15
N LEU A 108 -0.48 1.28 12.72
CA LEU A 108 -1.75 1.60 13.36
C LEU A 108 -2.48 2.65 12.53
N THR A 109 -3.76 2.49 12.36
CA THR A 109 -4.60 3.33 11.49
C THR A 109 -5.78 3.87 12.26
N TYR A 110 -6.09 5.14 12.01
CA TYR A 110 -7.36 5.78 12.35
C TYR A 110 -8.02 6.30 11.07
N ALA A 111 -9.31 6.06 10.90
CA ALA A 111 -10.10 6.56 9.79
C ALA A 111 -11.38 7.22 10.28
N HIS A 112 -11.86 8.22 9.53
CA HIS A 112 -13.13 8.89 9.78
C HIS A 112 -13.96 8.93 8.50
N HIS A 113 -15.26 8.56 8.63
CA HIS A 113 -16.18 8.39 7.52
C HIS A 113 -17.30 9.44 7.61
N LEU A 114 -17.34 10.37 6.66
CA LEU A 114 -18.39 11.36 6.52
C LEU A 114 -19.50 10.80 5.62
N MET A 115 -20.64 10.49 6.19
CA MET A 115 -21.80 10.02 5.44
C MET A 115 -22.67 11.20 5.04
N PHE A 116 -22.79 11.46 3.72
CA PHE A 116 -23.65 12.51 3.17
C PHE A 116 -25.08 12.03 2.95
N SER A 117 -25.30 10.73 2.76
CA SER A 117 -26.62 10.11 2.68
C SER A 117 -26.79 9.09 3.81
N ARG A 118 -27.97 9.14 4.46
CA ARG A 118 -28.36 8.14 5.47
C ARG A 118 -29.29 7.06 4.93
N ASN A 119 -29.59 7.10 3.63
CA ASN A 119 -30.39 6.08 2.99
C ASN A 119 -29.54 4.82 2.81
N THR A 120 -30.12 3.67 3.12
CA THR A 120 -29.48 2.37 2.96
C THR A 120 -29.28 1.97 1.48
N ILE A 121 -29.90 2.71 0.55
CA ILE A 121 -29.89 2.42 -0.88
C ILE A 121 -28.79 3.22 -1.58
N ASP A 122 -28.56 4.47 -1.16
CA ASP A 122 -27.61 5.36 -1.82
C ASP A 122 -26.40 5.62 -0.91
N LEU A 123 -25.36 4.84 -1.10
CA LEU A 123 -24.11 5.10 -0.39
C LEU A 123 -23.45 6.37 -0.96
N ASN A 124 -23.36 7.41 -0.15
CA ASN A 124 -22.59 8.62 -0.46
C ASN A 124 -21.70 8.94 0.74
N MET A 125 -20.45 8.61 0.65
CA MET A 125 -19.52 8.64 1.78
C MET A 125 -18.14 9.09 1.35
N LEU A 126 -17.59 9.98 2.17
CA LEU A 126 -16.21 10.45 2.07
C LEU A 126 -15.44 9.95 3.29
N SER A 127 -14.29 9.35 3.10
CA SER A 127 -13.48 8.79 4.17
C SER A 127 -12.07 9.35 4.12
N PHE A 128 -11.51 9.65 5.29
CA PHE A 128 -10.11 10.01 5.48
C PHE A 128 -9.47 9.01 6.42
N GLY A 129 -8.21 8.69 6.18
CA GLY A 129 -7.46 7.78 7.03
C GLY A 129 -6.02 8.23 7.20
N LEU A 130 -5.49 8.03 8.39
CA LEU A 130 -4.12 8.28 8.75
C LEU A 130 -3.55 6.98 9.35
N SER A 131 -2.40 6.53 8.85
CA SER A 131 -1.65 5.44 9.44
C SER A 131 -0.29 5.92 9.90
N ALA A 132 0.17 5.38 11.01
CA ALA A 132 1.53 5.55 11.50
C ALA A 132 2.12 4.18 11.79
N GLY A 133 3.38 3.96 11.41
CA GLY A 133 4.00 2.66 11.54
C GLY A 133 5.52 2.70 11.62
N LEU A 134 6.06 1.57 12.04
CA LEU A 134 7.50 1.31 12.07
C LEU A 134 7.79 0.15 11.14
N ILE A 135 8.85 0.30 10.36
CA ILE A 135 9.40 -0.76 9.51
C ILE A 135 10.84 -0.98 9.89
N GLN A 136 11.22 -2.23 10.06
CA GLN A 136 12.60 -2.66 10.23
C GLN A 136 13.04 -3.42 8.99
N TYR A 137 14.11 -2.97 8.39
CA TYR A 137 14.81 -3.62 7.30
C TYR A 137 16.03 -4.35 7.85
N LYS A 138 16.29 -5.55 7.37
CA LYS A 138 17.49 -6.31 7.69
C LYS A 138 18.10 -6.88 6.42
N LEU A 139 19.42 -6.84 6.35
CA LEU A 139 20.24 -7.49 5.36
C LEU A 139 21.23 -8.40 6.10
N ASP A 140 21.12 -9.70 5.89
CA ASP A 140 22.01 -10.70 6.49
C ASP A 140 23.08 -11.10 5.50
N GLU A 141 24.28 -10.57 5.66
CA GLU A 141 25.44 -10.88 4.83
C GLU A 141 26.36 -11.94 5.47
N THR A 142 25.98 -12.51 6.61
CA THR A 142 26.85 -13.44 7.36
C THR A 142 27.07 -14.77 6.64
N ALA A 143 26.18 -15.14 5.73
CA ALA A 143 26.26 -16.36 4.94
C ALA A 143 27.23 -16.28 3.74
N PHE A 144 27.68 -15.07 3.37
CA PHE A 144 28.62 -14.90 2.24
C PHE A 144 30.01 -15.37 2.66
N ARG A 145 30.52 -16.36 1.94
CA ARG A 145 31.82 -17.01 2.24
C ARG A 145 33.00 -16.47 1.45
N GLU A 146 32.73 -15.80 0.34
CA GLU A 146 33.78 -15.22 -0.51
C GLU A 146 34.05 -13.79 -0.09
N PHE A 147 35.34 -13.43 -0.04
CA PHE A 147 35.73 -12.05 0.28
C PHE A 147 35.36 -11.14 -0.89
N ASP A 148 34.43 -10.23 -0.65
CA ASP A 148 34.11 -9.11 -1.54
C ASP A 148 34.30 -7.81 -0.73
N PRO A 149 35.10 -6.84 -1.22
CA PRO A 149 35.31 -5.58 -0.50
C PRO A 149 34.02 -4.74 -0.28
N ILE A 150 32.92 -5.05 -1.00
CA ILE A 150 31.63 -4.38 -0.89
C ILE A 150 30.76 -5.02 0.19
N ILE A 151 30.96 -6.31 0.50
CA ILE A 151 30.17 -7.09 1.45
C ILE A 151 30.77 -6.93 2.84
N ALA A 152 30.00 -6.38 3.78
CA ALA A 152 30.46 -6.18 5.14
C ALA A 152 30.56 -7.49 5.96
N GLY A 153 29.87 -8.56 5.52
CA GLY A 153 29.85 -9.86 6.21
C GLY A 153 29.16 -9.84 7.57
N ILE A 154 28.30 -8.87 7.82
CA ILE A 154 27.55 -8.68 9.08
C ILE A 154 26.06 -8.56 8.82
N GLU A 155 25.26 -8.74 9.87
CA GLU A 155 23.81 -8.37 9.82
C GLU A 155 23.70 -6.84 9.92
N GLN A 156 23.11 -6.22 8.88
CA GLN A 156 22.81 -4.81 8.87
C GLN A 156 21.31 -4.61 9.11
N SER A 157 20.94 -3.64 9.94
CA SER A 157 19.53 -3.33 10.20
C SER A 157 19.29 -1.83 10.24
N ALA A 158 18.15 -1.43 9.68
CA ALA A 158 17.66 -0.06 9.72
C ALA A 158 16.18 -0.05 10.13
N SER A 159 15.74 1.02 10.80
CA SER A 159 14.34 1.17 11.18
C SER A 159 13.85 2.54 10.78
N ASP A 160 12.68 2.59 10.12
CA ASP A 160 12.04 3.82 9.67
C ASP A 160 10.66 3.98 10.29
N PHE A 161 10.33 5.22 10.64
CA PHE A 161 8.99 5.61 11.04
C PHE A 161 8.25 6.22 9.84
N ASN A 162 7.12 5.63 9.49
CA ASN A 162 6.32 6.01 8.34
C ASN A 162 4.96 6.55 8.75
N VAL A 163 4.48 7.52 7.97
CA VAL A 163 3.12 8.06 8.07
C VAL A 163 2.49 8.01 6.69
N ASP A 164 1.28 7.44 6.62
CA ASP A 164 0.48 7.35 5.40
C ASP A 164 -0.82 8.12 5.57
N PHE A 165 -1.29 8.80 4.53
CA PHE A 165 -2.58 9.47 4.50
C PHE A 165 -3.40 8.94 3.33
N GLY A 166 -4.65 8.57 3.58
CA GLY A 166 -5.59 8.06 2.60
C GLY A 166 -6.88 8.86 2.56
N PHE A 167 -7.44 8.91 1.37
CA PHE A 167 -8.72 9.51 1.06
C PHE A 167 -9.52 8.52 0.21
N SER A 168 -10.84 8.38 0.47
CA SER A 168 -11.73 7.51 -0.30
C SER A 168 -13.09 8.16 -0.47
N TYR A 169 -13.63 8.07 -1.66
CA TYR A 169 -14.98 8.51 -1.97
C TYR A 169 -15.79 7.36 -2.55
N HIS A 170 -16.98 7.13 -2.00
CA HIS A 170 -17.93 6.13 -2.47
C HIS A 170 -19.25 6.83 -2.82
N PHE A 171 -19.72 6.58 -4.02
CA PHE A 171 -21.00 7.09 -4.50
C PHE A 171 -21.77 5.98 -5.21
N ILE A 172 -22.80 5.45 -4.57
CA ILE A 172 -23.58 4.29 -5.05
C ILE A 172 -22.62 3.12 -5.34
N ASP A 173 -22.46 2.76 -6.59
CA ASP A 173 -21.59 1.67 -7.05
C ASP A 173 -20.19 2.14 -7.47
N PHE A 174 -19.97 3.44 -7.56
CA PHE A 174 -18.66 4.01 -7.89
C PHE A 174 -17.81 4.22 -6.64
N TYR A 175 -16.54 3.91 -6.74
CA TYR A 175 -15.56 4.23 -5.70
C TYR A 175 -14.25 4.76 -6.29
N ALA A 176 -13.62 5.65 -5.54
CA ALA A 176 -12.28 6.16 -5.84
C ALA A 176 -11.48 6.31 -4.54
N HIS A 177 -10.23 5.89 -4.56
CA HIS A 177 -9.32 5.99 -3.44
C HIS A 177 -8.02 6.66 -3.88
N ALA A 178 -7.45 7.46 -2.99
CA ALA A 178 -6.13 8.05 -3.16
C ALA A 178 -5.35 7.92 -1.85
N THR A 179 -4.09 7.53 -1.93
CA THR A 179 -3.23 7.38 -0.75
C THR A 179 -1.83 7.90 -1.05
N ILE A 180 -1.28 8.61 -0.11
CA ILE A 180 0.13 8.99 -0.06
C ILE A 180 0.76 8.16 1.03
N LYS A 181 1.69 7.27 0.65
CA LYS A 181 2.48 6.49 1.59
C LYS A 181 3.82 7.16 1.83
N ASN A 182 4.35 6.94 3.03
CA ASN A 182 5.66 7.45 3.43
C ASN A 182 5.78 8.97 3.28
N ILE A 183 4.84 9.72 3.88
CA ILE A 183 4.82 11.19 3.80
C ILE A 183 6.13 11.79 4.34
N LEU A 184 6.70 11.16 5.37
CA LEU A 184 7.95 11.55 6.01
C LEU A 184 9.21 11.04 5.28
N ALA A 185 9.06 10.60 4.03
CA ALA A 185 10.14 9.98 3.25
C ALA A 185 11.51 10.60 3.54
N ASN A 186 12.43 9.79 4.06
CA ASN A 186 13.82 10.15 4.29
C ASN A 186 14.67 9.56 3.17
N ASN A 187 15.52 10.37 2.57
CA ASN A 187 16.49 9.92 1.59
C ASN A 187 17.69 9.31 2.32
N GLY A 188 17.57 8.01 2.65
CA GLY A 188 18.67 7.21 3.16
C GLY A 188 18.86 7.27 4.69
N VAL A 189 18.97 6.10 5.30
CA VAL A 189 19.47 5.92 6.67
C VAL A 189 20.97 5.61 6.55
N ASN A 190 21.81 6.47 7.09
CA ASN A 190 23.26 6.20 7.20
C ASN A 190 23.48 5.18 8.33
N ILE A 191 23.84 3.97 7.97
CA ILE A 191 24.30 2.97 8.92
C ILE A 191 25.82 2.95 8.84
N ASN A 192 26.49 3.38 9.93
CA ASN A 192 27.94 3.26 10.17
C ASN A 192 28.83 3.64 8.97
N GLU A 193 28.76 4.90 8.50
CA GLU A 193 29.64 5.48 7.46
C GLU A 193 29.64 4.76 6.08
N GLN A 194 29.02 3.62 5.97
CA GLN A 194 28.69 2.97 4.70
C GLN A 194 27.22 3.21 4.42
N SER A 195 26.95 3.97 3.37
CA SER A 195 25.59 4.34 2.96
C SER A 195 24.87 3.14 2.35
N VAL A 196 24.27 2.30 3.18
CA VAL A 196 23.22 1.41 2.71
C VAL A 196 21.98 2.27 2.57
N SER A 197 21.73 2.74 1.36
CA SER A 197 20.57 3.57 1.04
C SER A 197 19.37 2.66 0.88
N TYR A 198 18.53 2.59 1.92
CA TYR A 198 17.16 2.12 1.75
C TYR A 198 16.33 3.32 1.35
N ASP A 199 15.88 3.32 0.11
CA ASP A 199 15.03 4.38 -0.40
C ASP A 199 13.60 4.21 0.14
N ASN A 200 13.31 4.83 1.29
CA ASN A 200 11.94 4.96 1.80
C ASN A 200 11.19 6.04 1.00
N LEU A 201 10.88 5.72 -0.25
CA LEU A 201 10.31 6.67 -1.20
C LEU A 201 8.83 6.95 -0.91
N ARG A 202 8.45 8.20 -1.09
CA ARG A 202 7.03 8.59 -1.07
C ARG A 202 6.31 7.98 -2.26
N THR A 203 5.23 7.24 -2.01
CA THR A 203 4.44 6.56 -3.03
C THR A 203 3.03 7.11 -3.08
N TYR A 204 2.51 7.34 -4.29
CA TYR A 204 1.15 7.78 -4.55
C TYR A 204 0.36 6.61 -5.16
N ILE A 205 -0.74 6.21 -4.52
CA ILE A 205 -1.56 5.09 -4.94
C ILE A 205 -2.97 5.60 -5.25
N PHE A 206 -3.47 5.30 -6.44
CA PHE A 206 -4.82 5.64 -6.87
C PHE A 206 -5.55 4.37 -7.29
N SER A 207 -6.80 4.24 -6.85
CA SER A 207 -7.69 3.15 -7.22
C SER A 207 -9.07 3.73 -7.55
N ALA A 208 -9.69 3.24 -8.61
CA ALA A 208 -11.06 3.60 -8.94
C ALA A 208 -11.77 2.39 -9.55
N GLY A 209 -13.06 2.27 -9.30
CA GLY A 209 -13.86 1.19 -9.86
C GLY A 209 -15.35 1.44 -9.74
N ASN A 210 -16.09 0.55 -10.39
CA ASN A 210 -17.55 0.54 -10.34
C ASN A 210 -18.04 -0.91 -10.17
N VAL A 211 -19.00 -1.11 -9.30
CA VAL A 211 -19.62 -2.42 -9.05
C VAL A 211 -20.81 -2.56 -9.99
N PHE A 212 -20.69 -3.42 -10.99
CA PHE A 212 -21.79 -3.73 -11.88
C PHE A 212 -22.63 -4.85 -11.28
N SER A 213 -23.75 -4.50 -10.61
CA SER A 213 -24.73 -5.48 -10.19
C SER A 213 -25.59 -5.88 -11.40
N LYS A 214 -25.47 -7.12 -11.89
CA LYS A 214 -26.49 -7.70 -12.74
C LYS A 214 -27.72 -8.01 -11.88
N PHE A 215 -28.76 -7.21 -12.01
CA PHE A 215 -30.09 -7.67 -11.60
C PHE A 215 -30.45 -8.86 -12.48
N GLY A 216 -30.48 -10.06 -11.88
CA GLY A 216 -31.06 -11.24 -12.48
C GLY A 216 -32.56 -11.26 -12.20
#